data_9d1e9f92d4c3a6b4bcda8f4c20479d6c
#
_entry.id   9d1e9f92d4c3a6b4bcda8f4c20479d6c
#
_cell.length_a   1.000
_cell.length_b   1.000
_cell.length_c   1.000
_cell.angle_alpha   90.00
_cell.angle_beta   90.00
_cell.angle_gamma   90.00
#
_symmetry.space_group_name_H-M   'P 1'
#
loop_
_entity.id
_entity.type
_entity.pdbx_description
1 polymer ?
#
loop_
_entity_poly.entity_id
_entity_poly.type
_entity_poly.pdbx_seq_one_letter_code
_entity_poly.pdbx_strand_id
1 'polypeptide(L)'
;MRLATLEKLAAADAFRSLGLDRRQALWEVKALSSAEPLPLFSWSETREAGLEPEVALPEMPLSEHVVNDYQTLRLSLKAHPMSFLRAHFNAKRVRSCDGLRATKDGAYVAVAGVVLVRQRPGSAKGVVFMTIEDETGIANAVIWPKTLERFRKVVMGARLIVIHGRIQRHEDIIHVVSARLEDRSDWLKLLSEDGLALKAPVANADEVLRPDPGSARSPQQLHPRWAGHPRHERIIPKSRDFH
;
A
#
# COMPACT_ATOMS: atom_id res chain seq x y z
N MET A 1 -18.57 -2.16 -23.72
CA MET A 1 -17.52 -1.83 -22.69
C MET A 1 -16.17 -2.11 -23.34
N ARG A 2 -15.12 -1.31 -23.06
CA ARG A 2 -13.80 -1.55 -23.65
C ARG A 2 -13.11 -2.72 -22.94
N LEU A 3 -12.40 -3.60 -23.64
CA LEU A 3 -11.69 -4.74 -23.10
C LEU A 3 -10.76 -4.35 -21.93
N ALA A 4 -9.97 -3.28 -22.09
CA ALA A 4 -9.12 -2.76 -21.03
C ALA A 4 -9.88 -2.35 -19.74
N THR A 5 -11.17 -2.07 -19.81
CA THR A 5 -12.02 -1.81 -18.64
C THR A 5 -12.40 -3.13 -17.96
N LEU A 6 -12.74 -4.15 -18.73
CA LEU A 6 -13.01 -5.49 -18.23
C LEU A 6 -11.78 -6.10 -17.55
N GLU A 7 -10.61 -5.95 -18.14
CA GLU A 7 -9.35 -6.40 -17.53
C GLU A 7 -9.08 -5.74 -16.17
N LYS A 8 -9.33 -4.43 -16.05
CA LYS A 8 -9.19 -3.71 -14.77
C LYS A 8 -10.20 -4.20 -13.72
N LEU A 9 -11.44 -4.47 -14.13
CA LEU A 9 -12.47 -5.02 -13.25
C LEU A 9 -12.11 -6.43 -12.80
N ALA A 10 -11.64 -7.28 -13.72
CA ALA A 10 -11.16 -8.62 -13.40
C ALA A 10 -9.95 -8.57 -12.44
N ALA A 11 -8.97 -7.70 -12.71
CA ALA A 11 -7.84 -7.47 -11.83
C ALA A 11 -8.23 -6.95 -10.45
N ALA A 12 -9.35 -6.24 -10.34
CA ALA A 12 -9.93 -5.75 -9.09
C ALA A 12 -10.85 -6.77 -8.39
N ASP A 13 -10.92 -8.02 -8.89
CA ASP A 13 -11.76 -9.10 -8.33
C ASP A 13 -13.28 -8.79 -8.35
N ALA A 14 -13.73 -8.00 -9.33
CA ALA A 14 -15.10 -7.50 -9.39
C ALA A 14 -16.12 -8.54 -9.88
N PHE A 15 -15.68 -9.71 -10.38
CA PHE A 15 -16.56 -10.72 -10.97
C PHE A 15 -16.88 -11.89 -10.02
N ARG A 16 -16.57 -11.77 -8.73
CA ARG A 16 -16.87 -12.80 -7.73
C ARG A 16 -18.34 -13.16 -7.64
N SER A 17 -19.23 -12.21 -7.84
CA SER A 17 -20.68 -12.45 -7.87
C SER A 17 -21.13 -13.35 -9.02
N LEU A 18 -20.29 -13.50 -10.05
CA LEU A 18 -20.50 -14.42 -11.17
C LEU A 18 -19.86 -15.79 -10.93
N GLY A 19 -19.28 -16.03 -9.76
CA GLY A 19 -18.56 -17.25 -9.43
C GLY A 19 -17.14 -17.33 -10.01
N LEU A 20 -16.64 -16.23 -10.61
CA LEU A 20 -15.33 -16.18 -11.22
C LEU A 20 -14.30 -15.69 -10.21
N ASP A 21 -13.24 -16.49 -9.98
CA ASP A 21 -12.04 -16.02 -9.31
C ASP A 21 -11.27 -15.05 -10.19
N ARG A 22 -10.39 -14.25 -9.60
CA ARG A 22 -9.59 -13.23 -10.31
C ARG A 22 -8.82 -13.78 -11.51
N ARG A 23 -8.16 -14.94 -11.35
CA ARG A 23 -7.43 -15.61 -12.44
C ARG A 23 -8.38 -16.04 -13.54
N GLN A 24 -9.47 -16.68 -13.18
CA GLN A 24 -10.49 -17.14 -14.13
C GLN A 24 -11.11 -15.94 -14.86
N ALA A 25 -11.49 -14.88 -14.12
CA ALA A 25 -12.04 -13.67 -14.71
C ALA A 25 -11.09 -13.00 -15.71
N LEU A 26 -9.79 -12.92 -15.37
CA LEU A 26 -8.78 -12.38 -16.28
C LEU A 26 -8.59 -13.25 -17.52
N TRP A 27 -8.67 -14.57 -17.36
CA TRP A 27 -8.61 -15.52 -18.48
C TRP A 27 -9.78 -15.34 -19.42
N GLU A 28 -11.01 -15.37 -18.90
CA GLU A 28 -12.24 -15.15 -19.65
C GLU A 28 -12.24 -13.80 -20.39
N VAL A 29 -11.83 -12.74 -19.71
CA VAL A 29 -11.73 -11.41 -20.33
C VAL A 29 -10.72 -11.39 -21.46
N LYS A 30 -9.59 -12.09 -21.33
CA LYS A 30 -8.60 -12.19 -22.41
C LYS A 30 -9.12 -12.99 -23.59
N ALA A 31 -9.92 -14.02 -23.36
CA ALA A 31 -10.57 -14.77 -24.42
C ALA A 31 -11.52 -13.90 -25.26
N LEU A 32 -12.12 -12.86 -24.66
CA LEU A 32 -12.94 -11.88 -25.38
C LEU A 32 -12.13 -10.96 -26.32
N SER A 33 -10.80 -11.01 -26.23
CA SER A 33 -9.91 -10.18 -27.05
C SER A 33 -9.66 -10.75 -28.44
N SER A 34 -10.48 -11.68 -28.90
CA SER A 34 -10.37 -12.19 -30.24
C SER A 34 -10.37 -11.01 -31.23
N ALA A 35 -9.29 -10.89 -31.98
CA ALA A 35 -9.17 -9.96 -33.09
C ALA A 35 -10.43 -10.08 -33.94
N GLU A 36 -10.92 -8.96 -34.49
CA GLU A 36 -11.94 -9.04 -35.53
C GLU A 36 -11.52 -10.12 -36.54
N PRO A 37 -12.36 -11.14 -36.77
CA PRO A 37 -11.98 -12.20 -37.67
C PRO A 37 -11.63 -11.60 -39.01
N LEU A 38 -10.45 -11.93 -39.52
CA LEU A 38 -10.08 -11.51 -40.86
C LEU A 38 -11.16 -11.95 -41.83
N PRO A 39 -11.59 -11.10 -42.78
CA PRO A 39 -12.75 -11.38 -43.64
C PRO A 39 -12.72 -12.75 -44.33
N LEU A 40 -11.51 -13.29 -44.53
CA LEU A 40 -11.31 -14.62 -45.15
C LEU A 40 -11.65 -15.79 -44.20
N PHE A 41 -11.68 -15.57 -42.90
CA PHE A 41 -11.91 -16.62 -41.88
C PHE A 41 -13.22 -16.42 -41.12
N SER A 42 -13.98 -15.38 -41.41
CA SER A 42 -15.22 -15.04 -40.69
C SER A 42 -16.31 -16.13 -40.73
N TRP A 43 -16.25 -17.03 -41.72
CA TRP A 43 -17.18 -18.16 -41.86
C TRP A 43 -16.63 -19.49 -41.29
N SER A 44 -15.33 -19.60 -41.00
CA SER A 44 -14.72 -20.80 -40.40
C SER A 44 -14.81 -20.79 -38.88
N GLU A 45 -14.85 -19.63 -38.24
CA GLU A 45 -14.88 -19.50 -36.78
C GLU A 45 -16.18 -19.97 -36.13
N THR A 46 -17.29 -20.00 -36.88
CA THR A 46 -18.58 -20.49 -36.38
C THR A 46 -18.60 -21.99 -36.07
N ARG A 47 -17.65 -22.75 -36.52
CA ARG A 47 -17.59 -24.21 -36.32
C ARG A 47 -16.60 -24.67 -35.26
N GLU A 48 -15.57 -23.91 -34.96
CA GLU A 48 -14.52 -24.29 -34.00
C GLU A 48 -14.65 -23.60 -32.64
N ALA A 49 -15.44 -22.54 -32.53
CA ALA A 49 -15.67 -21.80 -31.27
C ALA A 49 -16.41 -22.60 -30.17
N GLY A 50 -16.72 -23.86 -30.42
CA GLY A 50 -17.59 -24.65 -29.54
C GLY A 50 -16.89 -25.65 -28.62
N LEU A 51 -15.58 -25.82 -28.68
CA LEU A 51 -14.90 -26.93 -28.00
C LEU A 51 -13.56 -26.58 -27.36
N GLU A 52 -13.37 -25.34 -26.92
CA GLU A 52 -12.25 -25.11 -26.00
C GLU A 52 -12.52 -25.86 -24.69
N PRO A 53 -11.63 -26.75 -24.26
CA PRO A 53 -11.81 -27.44 -22.99
C PRO A 53 -11.87 -26.41 -21.86
N GLU A 54 -12.81 -26.61 -20.95
CA GLU A 54 -12.93 -25.80 -19.74
C GLU A 54 -11.61 -25.88 -18.95
N VAL A 55 -10.84 -24.82 -18.96
CA VAL A 55 -9.53 -24.75 -18.30
C VAL A 55 -9.73 -24.39 -16.84
N ALA A 56 -9.59 -25.37 -15.96
CA ALA A 56 -9.53 -25.10 -14.53
C ALA A 56 -8.16 -24.52 -14.15
N LEU A 57 -8.11 -23.24 -13.85
CA LEU A 57 -6.89 -22.60 -13.35
C LEU A 57 -6.69 -22.91 -11.87
N PRO A 58 -5.43 -23.06 -11.40
CA PRO A 58 -5.16 -23.21 -9.97
C PRO A 58 -5.70 -22.02 -9.19
N GLU A 59 -6.31 -22.30 -8.03
CA GLU A 59 -6.79 -21.24 -7.14
C GLU A 59 -5.65 -20.31 -6.73
N MET A 60 -5.96 -19.01 -6.69
CA MET A 60 -5.00 -17.99 -6.26
C MET A 60 -4.87 -18.01 -4.74
N PRO A 61 -3.65 -18.09 -4.16
CA PRO A 61 -3.45 -18.02 -2.72
C PRO A 61 -3.98 -16.69 -2.15
N LEU A 62 -4.47 -16.72 -0.90
CA LEU A 62 -5.02 -15.52 -0.25
C LEU A 62 -4.01 -14.37 -0.18
N SER A 63 -2.73 -14.68 0.04
CA SER A 63 -1.65 -13.68 0.06
C SER A 63 -1.52 -12.96 -1.29
N GLU A 64 -1.63 -13.68 -2.39
CA GLU A 64 -1.57 -13.13 -3.74
C GLU A 64 -2.81 -12.27 -4.03
N HIS A 65 -4.01 -12.69 -3.58
CA HIS A 65 -5.20 -11.85 -3.65
C HIS A 65 -5.00 -10.52 -2.95
N VAL A 66 -4.42 -10.51 -1.74
CA VAL A 66 -4.13 -9.29 -0.99
C VAL A 66 -3.13 -8.41 -1.73
N VAL A 67 -2.07 -9.00 -2.30
CA VAL A 67 -1.11 -8.24 -3.13
C VAL A 67 -1.80 -7.55 -4.30
N ASN A 68 -2.64 -8.29 -5.04
CA ASN A 68 -3.37 -7.75 -6.18
C ASN A 68 -4.39 -6.68 -5.76
N ASP A 69 -5.08 -6.85 -4.62
CA ASP A 69 -5.98 -5.85 -4.06
C ASP A 69 -5.23 -4.52 -3.81
N TYR A 70 -4.06 -4.58 -3.16
CA TYR A 70 -3.24 -3.38 -2.93
C TYR A 70 -2.72 -2.75 -4.22
N GLN A 71 -2.43 -3.55 -5.25
CA GLN A 71 -1.99 -3.03 -6.55
C GLN A 71 -3.12 -2.32 -7.30
N THR A 72 -4.33 -2.83 -7.23
CA THR A 72 -5.48 -2.36 -8.01
C THR A 72 -6.35 -1.36 -7.25
N LEU A 73 -6.72 -1.68 -6.01
CA LEU A 73 -7.68 -0.94 -5.19
C LEU A 73 -7.02 -0.10 -4.09
N ARG A 74 -5.74 -0.34 -3.79
CA ARG A 74 -4.97 0.29 -2.71
C ARG A 74 -5.39 -0.12 -1.29
N LEU A 75 -6.27 -1.08 -1.17
CA LEU A 75 -6.72 -1.67 0.10
C LEU A 75 -7.12 -3.13 -0.16
N SER A 76 -7.19 -3.94 0.90
CA SER A 76 -7.80 -5.26 0.86
C SER A 76 -8.75 -5.43 2.04
N LEU A 77 -9.91 -6.03 1.76
CA LEU A 77 -10.88 -6.43 2.78
C LEU A 77 -10.73 -7.91 3.18
N LYS A 78 -9.83 -8.65 2.53
CA LYS A 78 -9.65 -10.08 2.74
C LYS A 78 -8.75 -10.39 3.92
N ALA A 79 -7.57 -9.77 3.94
CA ALA A 79 -6.60 -9.91 5.02
C ALA A 79 -5.60 -8.74 4.99
N HIS A 80 -4.96 -8.49 6.14
CA HIS A 80 -3.85 -7.54 6.20
C HIS A 80 -2.53 -8.22 5.81
N PRO A 81 -1.62 -7.57 5.05
CA PRO A 81 -0.35 -8.16 4.63
C PRO A 81 0.50 -8.71 5.78
N MET A 82 0.44 -8.05 6.94
CA MET A 82 1.21 -8.45 8.12
C MET A 82 0.76 -9.78 8.72
N SER A 83 -0.50 -10.21 8.52
CA SER A 83 -0.98 -11.50 9.03
C SER A 83 -0.16 -12.67 8.49
N PHE A 84 0.24 -12.62 7.22
CA PHE A 84 1.09 -13.65 6.60
C PHE A 84 2.54 -13.63 7.09
N LEU A 85 3.01 -12.48 7.56
CA LEU A 85 4.38 -12.28 8.02
C LEU A 85 4.50 -12.41 9.55
N ARG A 86 3.37 -12.51 10.27
CA ARG A 86 3.33 -12.49 11.74
C ARG A 86 4.21 -13.56 12.37
N ALA A 87 4.19 -14.78 11.85
CA ALA A 87 5.02 -15.86 12.37
C ALA A 87 6.52 -15.54 12.34
N HIS A 88 6.99 -14.92 11.24
CA HIS A 88 8.39 -14.49 11.09
C HIS A 88 8.76 -13.37 12.08
N PHE A 89 7.85 -12.42 12.32
CA PHE A 89 8.08 -11.35 13.27
C PHE A 89 8.05 -11.84 14.72
N ASN A 90 7.15 -12.76 15.06
CA ASN A 90 7.08 -13.37 16.39
C ASN A 90 8.36 -14.14 16.73
N ALA A 91 8.92 -14.90 15.79
CA ALA A 91 10.21 -15.61 15.95
C ALA A 91 11.35 -14.63 16.28
N LYS A 92 11.27 -13.38 15.84
CA LYS A 92 12.22 -12.31 16.12
C LYS A 92 11.82 -11.43 17.33
N ARG A 93 10.81 -11.84 18.09
CA ARG A 93 10.27 -11.10 19.25
C ARG A 93 9.81 -9.69 18.91
N VAL A 94 9.35 -9.48 17.67
CA VAL A 94 8.71 -8.24 17.24
C VAL A 94 7.23 -8.29 17.61
N ARG A 95 6.76 -7.31 18.37
CA ARG A 95 5.39 -7.26 18.88
C ARG A 95 4.41 -6.79 17.80
N SER A 96 3.15 -7.17 17.99
CA SER A 96 2.04 -6.56 17.24
C SER A 96 1.70 -5.17 17.79
N CYS A 97 0.99 -4.38 16.99
CA CYS A 97 0.57 -3.03 17.39
C CYS A 97 -0.31 -3.04 18.64
N ASP A 98 -1.27 -3.97 18.74
CA ASP A 98 -2.10 -4.12 19.92
C ASP A 98 -1.28 -4.60 21.15
N GLY A 99 -0.26 -5.44 20.92
CA GLY A 99 0.63 -5.89 21.98
C GLY A 99 1.41 -4.78 22.72
N LEU A 100 1.44 -3.57 22.14
CA LEU A 100 2.03 -2.40 22.80
C LEU A 100 1.16 -1.90 23.95
N ARG A 101 -0.16 -2.13 23.90
CA ARG A 101 -1.09 -1.70 24.96
C ARG A 101 -0.80 -2.36 26.29
N ALA A 102 -0.41 -3.64 26.26
CA ALA A 102 -0.07 -4.40 27.47
C ALA A 102 1.37 -4.14 27.97
N THR A 103 2.15 -3.33 27.24
CA THR A 103 3.56 -3.10 27.57
C THR A 103 3.70 -1.91 28.52
N LYS A 104 4.56 -2.03 29.53
CA LYS A 104 4.83 -0.98 30.51
C LYS A 104 5.46 0.26 29.84
N ASP A 105 5.14 1.44 30.39
CA ASP A 105 5.82 2.69 30.01
C ASP A 105 7.33 2.58 30.20
N GLY A 106 8.11 3.22 29.32
CA GLY A 106 9.57 3.18 29.32
C GLY A 106 10.18 1.87 28.82
N ALA A 107 9.39 0.80 28.60
CA ALA A 107 9.91 -0.48 28.13
C ALA A 107 10.48 -0.36 26.70
N TYR A 108 11.55 -1.09 26.42
CA TYR A 108 12.13 -1.19 25.10
C TYR A 108 11.43 -2.29 24.29
N VAL A 109 10.96 -1.96 23.10
CA VAL A 109 10.19 -2.85 22.24
C VAL A 109 10.69 -2.82 20.81
N ALA A 110 10.34 -3.87 20.06
CA ALA A 110 10.36 -3.88 18.62
C ALA A 110 8.92 -4.08 18.13
N VAL A 111 8.45 -3.25 17.21
CA VAL A 111 7.14 -3.34 16.56
C VAL A 111 7.31 -3.23 15.06
N ALA A 112 6.50 -3.95 14.30
CA ALA A 112 6.53 -3.91 12.84
C ALA A 112 5.15 -3.61 12.26
N GLY A 113 5.13 -2.91 11.14
CA GLY A 113 3.89 -2.63 10.43
C GLY A 113 4.15 -2.00 9.06
N VAL A 114 3.08 -1.97 8.27
CA VAL A 114 3.04 -1.24 7.00
C VAL A 114 2.94 0.24 7.32
N VAL A 115 3.72 1.07 6.64
CA VAL A 115 3.72 2.50 6.91
C VAL A 115 2.52 3.15 6.25
N LEU A 116 1.63 3.72 7.05
CA LEU A 116 0.47 4.47 6.58
C LEU A 116 0.80 5.94 6.30
N VAL A 117 1.40 6.59 7.30
CA VAL A 117 1.61 8.05 7.29
C VAL A 117 3.01 8.39 7.78
N ARG A 118 3.58 9.42 7.19
CA ARG A 118 4.80 10.10 7.65
C ARG A 118 4.51 11.60 7.68
N GLN A 119 4.56 12.17 8.86
CA GLN A 119 4.31 13.60 9.05
C GLN A 119 5.54 14.27 9.63
N ARG A 120 5.92 15.40 9.08
CA ARG A 120 6.96 16.26 9.62
C ARG A 120 6.40 17.68 9.81
N PRO A 121 5.67 17.91 10.90
CA PRO A 121 5.09 19.22 11.16
C PRO A 121 6.17 20.31 11.27
N GLY A 122 5.92 21.47 10.68
CA GLY A 122 6.86 22.60 10.76
C GLY A 122 7.10 23.07 12.20
N SER A 123 6.09 22.93 13.08
CA SER A 123 6.16 23.29 14.50
C SER A 123 6.97 22.31 15.35
N ALA A 124 7.15 21.06 14.89
CA ALA A 124 7.76 19.97 15.68
C ALA A 124 9.31 19.95 15.64
N LYS A 125 9.97 21.06 15.33
CA LYS A 125 11.44 21.21 15.33
C LYS A 125 12.18 20.06 14.62
N GLY A 126 11.60 19.55 13.52
CA GLY A 126 12.21 18.52 12.68
C GLY A 126 11.94 17.07 13.11
N VAL A 127 11.10 16.83 14.10
CA VAL A 127 10.60 15.50 14.48
C VAL A 127 9.69 14.97 13.38
N VAL A 128 9.79 13.65 13.09
CA VAL A 128 8.89 12.95 12.21
C VAL A 128 7.99 12.05 13.04
N PHE A 129 6.70 12.15 12.80
CA PHE A 129 5.69 11.21 13.31
C PHE A 129 5.37 10.19 12.22
N MET A 130 5.40 8.93 12.59
CA MET A 130 5.11 7.84 11.66
C MET A 130 4.02 6.97 12.25
N THR A 131 2.98 6.72 11.48
CA THR A 131 1.93 5.75 11.81
C THR A 131 2.16 4.49 11.01
N ILE A 132 2.22 3.37 11.69
CA ILE A 132 2.30 2.04 11.09
C ILE A 132 1.08 1.22 11.46
N GLU A 133 0.73 0.26 10.60
CA GLU A 133 -0.43 -0.63 10.77
C GLU A 133 0.00 -2.08 10.63
N ASP A 134 -0.60 -2.93 11.44
CA ASP A 134 -0.58 -4.37 11.29
C ASP A 134 -2.00 -4.96 11.36
N GLU A 135 -2.14 -6.27 11.35
CA GLU A 135 -3.43 -6.96 11.41
C GLU A 135 -4.18 -6.77 12.73
N THR A 136 -3.54 -6.20 13.75
CA THR A 136 -4.13 -5.98 15.08
C THR A 136 -4.49 -4.53 15.34
N GLY A 137 -3.99 -3.59 14.53
CA GLY A 137 -4.26 -2.17 14.67
C GLY A 137 -3.11 -1.28 14.27
N ILE A 138 -3.08 -0.08 14.82
CA ILE A 138 -2.09 0.96 14.50
C ILE A 138 -1.15 1.25 15.67
N ALA A 139 0.07 1.66 15.34
CA ALA A 139 1.03 2.18 16.30
C ALA A 139 1.65 3.48 15.79
N ASN A 140 1.88 4.42 16.71
CA ASN A 140 2.49 5.71 16.41
C ASN A 140 3.94 5.74 16.90
N ALA A 141 4.84 6.15 16.03
CA ALA A 141 6.25 6.30 16.34
C ALA A 141 6.70 7.76 16.25
N VAL A 142 7.58 8.13 17.17
CA VAL A 142 8.23 9.44 17.19
C VAL A 142 9.70 9.25 16.79
N ILE A 143 10.11 9.94 15.74
CA ILE A 143 11.46 9.85 15.17
C ILE A 143 12.13 11.21 15.35
N TRP A 144 13.07 11.28 16.30
CA TRP A 144 13.83 12.50 16.58
C TRP A 144 14.80 12.84 15.44
N PRO A 145 15.17 14.12 15.26
CA PRO A 145 16.06 14.56 14.18
C PRO A 145 17.34 13.75 14.04
N LYS A 146 18.04 13.44 15.15
CA LYS A 146 19.25 12.60 15.14
C LYS A 146 18.99 11.19 14.60
N THR A 147 17.86 10.59 14.96
CA THR A 147 17.44 9.26 14.45
C THR A 147 17.06 9.35 12.98
N LEU A 148 16.37 10.43 12.60
CA LEU A 148 16.01 10.69 11.20
C LEU A 148 17.27 10.81 10.32
N GLU A 149 18.26 11.58 10.72
CA GLU A 149 19.52 11.72 9.98
C GLU A 149 20.19 10.37 9.75
N ARG A 150 20.28 9.56 10.81
CA ARG A 150 20.92 8.24 10.76
C ARG A 150 20.18 7.25 9.87
N PHE A 151 18.85 7.26 9.90
CA PHE A 151 18.00 6.29 9.21
C PHE A 151 17.16 6.92 8.08
N ARG A 152 17.60 8.05 7.53
CA ARG A 152 16.82 8.83 6.56
C ARG A 152 16.28 7.99 5.40
N LYS A 153 17.11 7.13 4.81
CA LYS A 153 16.69 6.25 3.71
C LYS A 153 15.54 5.32 4.12
N VAL A 154 15.63 4.74 5.32
CA VAL A 154 14.61 3.84 5.87
C VAL A 154 13.33 4.61 6.16
N VAL A 155 13.42 5.75 6.84
CA VAL A 155 12.25 6.58 7.18
C VAL A 155 11.50 7.02 5.93
N MET A 156 12.20 7.42 4.87
CA MET A 156 11.58 7.95 3.66
C MET A 156 11.10 6.87 2.69
N GLY A 157 11.77 5.72 2.65
CA GLY A 157 11.55 4.71 1.60
C GLY A 157 10.82 3.44 2.03
N ALA A 158 10.88 3.07 3.33
CA ALA A 158 10.32 1.80 3.78
C ALA A 158 8.80 1.77 3.64
N ARG A 159 8.26 0.68 3.09
CA ARG A 159 6.82 0.37 3.06
C ARG A 159 6.42 -0.53 4.22
N LEU A 160 7.30 -1.45 4.60
CA LEU A 160 7.22 -2.29 5.78
C LEU A 160 8.44 -1.99 6.62
N ILE A 161 8.23 -1.62 7.88
CA ILE A 161 9.29 -1.17 8.77
C ILE A 161 9.25 -1.92 10.10
N VAL A 162 10.43 -2.17 10.68
CA VAL A 162 10.57 -2.55 12.09
C VAL A 162 11.13 -1.35 12.85
N ILE A 163 10.46 -0.99 13.91
CA ILE A 163 10.81 0.12 14.78
C ILE A 163 11.22 -0.43 16.15
N HIS A 164 12.45 -0.17 16.53
CA HIS A 164 12.97 -0.46 17.86
C HIS A 164 13.01 0.84 18.67
N GLY A 165 12.39 0.84 19.83
CA GLY A 165 12.33 2.05 20.63
C GLY A 165 11.76 1.83 22.02
N ARG A 166 11.60 2.93 22.76
CA ARG A 166 10.97 2.94 24.08
C ARG A 166 9.53 3.38 23.97
N ILE A 167 8.66 2.70 24.69
CA ILE A 167 7.28 3.14 24.86
C ILE A 167 7.27 4.41 25.69
N GLN A 168 6.51 5.37 25.22
CA GLN A 168 6.11 6.55 25.95
C GLN A 168 4.59 6.59 25.98
N ARG A 169 4.02 6.49 27.18
CA ARG A 169 2.59 6.50 27.40
C ARG A 169 2.19 7.82 28.06
N HIS A 170 1.21 8.47 27.47
CA HIS A 170 0.58 9.63 28.06
C HIS A 170 -0.94 9.42 27.96
N GLU A 171 -1.59 9.20 29.11
CA GLU A 171 -3.00 8.79 29.17
C GLU A 171 -3.25 7.56 28.28
N ASP A 172 -4.16 7.63 27.33
CA ASP A 172 -4.50 6.55 26.40
C ASP A 172 -3.64 6.51 25.14
N ILE A 173 -2.74 7.50 24.97
CA ILE A 173 -1.91 7.60 23.77
C ILE A 173 -0.58 6.89 24.01
N ILE A 174 -0.24 5.99 23.10
CA ILE A 174 1.01 5.24 23.12
C ILE A 174 1.87 5.65 21.93
N HIS A 175 3.07 6.11 22.22
CA HIS A 175 4.09 6.37 21.23
C HIS A 175 5.29 5.45 21.40
N VAL A 176 5.91 5.05 20.30
CA VAL A 176 7.21 4.39 20.31
C VAL A 176 8.28 5.43 19.94
N VAL A 177 9.06 5.87 20.91
CA VAL A 177 10.21 6.75 20.66
C VAL A 177 11.31 5.94 20.04
N SER A 178 11.52 6.11 18.74
CA SER A 178 12.38 5.25 17.93
C SER A 178 13.87 5.51 18.19
N ALA A 179 14.61 4.41 18.40
CA ALA A 179 16.08 4.41 18.54
C ALA A 179 16.75 3.78 17.30
N ARG A 180 16.13 2.75 16.72
CA ARG A 180 16.61 2.05 15.52
C ARG A 180 15.44 1.70 14.60
N LEU A 181 15.69 1.77 13.30
CA LEU A 181 14.71 1.50 12.25
C LEU A 181 15.31 0.53 11.24
N GLU A 182 14.50 -0.44 10.79
CA GLU A 182 14.89 -1.42 9.79
C GLU A 182 13.86 -1.46 8.67
N ASP A 183 14.31 -1.33 7.42
CA ASP A 183 13.47 -1.55 6.25
C ASP A 183 13.31 -3.07 6.04
N ARG A 184 12.06 -3.51 5.93
CA ARG A 184 11.66 -4.89 5.63
C ARG A 184 10.72 -4.94 4.43
N SER A 185 10.73 -3.92 3.59
CA SER A 185 9.86 -3.83 2.41
C SER A 185 10.07 -4.99 1.43
N ASP A 186 11.25 -5.60 1.44
CA ASP A 186 11.57 -6.81 0.68
C ASP A 186 10.72 -8.02 1.09
N TRP A 187 10.30 -8.10 2.36
CA TRP A 187 9.46 -9.20 2.85
C TRP A 187 8.05 -9.19 2.25
N LEU A 188 7.59 -8.04 1.78
CA LEU A 188 6.33 -7.95 1.07
C LEU A 188 6.35 -8.74 -0.26
N LYS A 189 7.53 -9.02 -0.80
CA LYS A 189 7.69 -9.85 -2.00
C LYS A 189 7.37 -11.32 -1.73
N LEU A 190 7.52 -11.77 -0.48
CA LEU A 190 7.22 -13.14 -0.07
C LEU A 190 5.72 -13.45 -0.13
N LEU A 191 4.88 -12.42 -0.25
CA LEU A 191 3.42 -12.59 -0.32
C LEU A 191 2.92 -12.97 -1.70
N SER A 192 3.75 -12.87 -2.73
CA SER A 192 3.41 -13.18 -4.10
C SER A 192 4.33 -14.27 -4.62
N GLU A 193 3.77 -15.33 -5.20
CA GLU A 193 4.53 -16.41 -5.84
C GLU A 193 5.41 -15.90 -6.99
N ASP A 194 4.97 -14.83 -7.66
CA ASP A 194 5.71 -14.22 -8.77
C ASP A 194 6.73 -13.17 -8.31
N GLY A 195 6.94 -13.01 -7.01
CA GLY A 195 7.82 -11.98 -6.47
C GLY A 195 7.38 -10.55 -6.79
N LEU A 196 6.14 -10.36 -7.21
CA LEU A 196 5.56 -9.04 -7.46
C LEU A 196 5.48 -8.28 -6.15
N ALA A 197 6.36 -7.30 -6.01
CA ALA A 197 6.35 -6.42 -4.85
C ALA A 197 5.02 -5.68 -4.77
N LEU A 198 4.41 -5.64 -3.58
CA LEU A 198 3.32 -4.71 -3.30
C LEU A 198 3.76 -3.31 -3.74
N LYS A 199 3.26 -2.84 -4.88
CA LYS A 199 3.34 -1.45 -5.30
C LYS A 199 2.23 -0.66 -4.59
N ALA A 200 2.09 -0.84 -3.28
CA ALA A 200 1.29 0.10 -2.54
C ALA A 200 1.96 1.47 -2.70
N PRO A 201 1.30 2.49 -3.20
CA PRO A 201 1.81 3.82 -3.03
C PRO A 201 1.88 3.98 -1.52
N VAL A 202 3.07 4.18 -1.03
CA VAL A 202 3.20 4.80 0.28
C VAL A 202 2.37 6.06 0.15
N ALA A 203 1.29 6.15 0.91
CA ALA A 203 0.52 7.36 0.92
C ALA A 203 1.46 8.46 1.41
N ASN A 204 2.01 9.22 0.49
CA ASN A 204 2.71 10.46 0.77
C ASN A 204 1.64 11.52 1.11
N ALA A 205 0.68 11.13 1.95
CA ALA A 205 -0.51 11.94 2.21
C ALA A 205 -0.14 13.33 2.74
N ASP A 206 1.06 13.45 3.32
CA ASP A 206 1.51 14.71 3.95
C ASP A 206 2.96 15.07 3.62
N GLU A 207 3.58 14.40 2.68
CA GLU A 207 4.78 14.94 2.07
C GLU A 207 4.31 16.16 1.25
N VAL A 208 4.34 17.33 1.87
CA VAL A 208 4.30 18.58 1.10
C VAL A 208 5.51 18.50 0.19
N LEU A 209 5.28 18.08 -1.05
CA LEU A 209 6.21 18.29 -2.15
C LEU A 209 6.41 19.79 -2.20
N ARG A 210 7.39 20.29 -1.43
CA ARG A 210 7.89 21.61 -1.67
C ARG A 210 8.48 21.56 -3.07
N PRO A 211 7.93 22.29 -4.03
CA PRO A 211 8.59 22.40 -5.32
C PRO A 211 10.01 22.84 -5.02
N ASP A 212 10.98 22.14 -5.60
CA ASP A 212 12.37 22.56 -5.58
C ASP A 212 12.40 24.04 -5.98
N PRO A 213 12.94 24.94 -5.15
CA PRO A 213 13.00 26.37 -5.48
C PRO A 213 13.68 26.66 -6.82
N GLY A 214 14.51 25.71 -7.33
CA GLY A 214 15.14 25.78 -8.65
C GLY A 214 14.25 25.26 -9.79
N SER A 215 13.14 24.61 -9.51
CA SER A 215 12.22 24.05 -10.52
C SER A 215 10.88 24.78 -10.60
N ALA A 216 10.86 26.07 -10.19
CA ALA A 216 9.68 26.91 -10.35
C ALA A 216 9.26 26.93 -11.83
N ARG A 217 8.41 25.99 -12.21
CA ARG A 217 7.76 26.01 -13.52
C ARG A 217 7.00 27.30 -13.61
N SER A 218 7.34 28.11 -14.60
CA SER A 218 6.60 29.31 -14.95
C SER A 218 5.09 28.99 -14.92
N PRO A 219 4.24 29.84 -14.32
CA PRO A 219 2.79 29.63 -14.31
C PRO A 219 2.19 29.40 -15.70
N GLN A 220 2.88 29.84 -16.76
CA GLN A 220 2.49 29.64 -18.15
C GLN A 220 2.67 28.20 -18.65
N GLN A 221 3.39 27.31 -17.92
CA GLN A 221 3.56 25.90 -18.29
C GLN A 221 2.58 24.96 -17.57
N LEU A 222 1.75 25.46 -16.67
CA LEU A 222 0.71 24.68 -16.03
C LEU A 222 -0.44 24.49 -17.03
N HIS A 223 -0.71 23.23 -17.39
CA HIS A 223 -1.83 22.88 -18.25
C HIS A 223 -3.12 23.49 -17.70
N PRO A 224 -3.99 24.13 -18.49
CA PRO A 224 -5.22 24.79 -18.00
C PRO A 224 -6.12 23.89 -17.12
N ARG A 225 -6.06 22.58 -17.32
CA ARG A 225 -6.77 21.59 -16.48
C ARG A 225 -6.28 21.53 -15.01
N TRP A 226 -5.13 22.10 -14.69
CA TRP A 226 -4.58 22.11 -13.32
C TRP A 226 -4.93 23.37 -12.55
N ALA A 227 -5.28 24.45 -13.25
CA ALA A 227 -5.67 25.71 -12.63
C ALA A 227 -6.99 25.62 -11.83
N GLY A 228 -7.83 24.64 -12.14
CA GLY A 228 -9.10 24.39 -11.43
C GLY A 228 -9.11 23.10 -10.59
N HIS A 229 -7.95 22.47 -10.33
CA HIS A 229 -7.94 21.24 -9.55
C HIS A 229 -8.20 21.55 -8.06
N PRO A 230 -9.11 20.80 -7.37
CA PRO A 230 -9.47 21.04 -5.96
C PRO A 230 -8.29 21.11 -5.00
N ARG A 231 -7.15 20.54 -5.33
CA ARG A 231 -5.91 20.64 -4.53
C ARG A 231 -5.28 22.04 -4.54
N HIS A 232 -5.63 22.90 -5.49
CA HIS A 232 -5.17 24.29 -5.56
C HIS A 232 -6.17 25.25 -4.91
N GLU A 233 -7.43 24.84 -4.80
CA GLU A 233 -8.37 25.52 -3.93
C GLU A 233 -8.08 25.04 -2.50
N ARG A 234 -7.82 25.95 -1.57
CA ARG A 234 -7.63 25.67 -0.15
C ARG A 234 -8.96 25.23 0.49
N ILE A 235 -9.48 24.08 0.08
CA ILE A 235 -10.63 23.42 0.69
C ILE A 235 -10.21 22.69 1.97
N ILE A 236 -8.91 22.38 2.11
CA ILE A 236 -8.37 21.82 3.35
C ILE A 236 -8.13 23.00 4.30
N PRO A 237 -8.87 23.11 5.41
CA PRO A 237 -8.56 24.12 6.41
C PRO A 237 -7.10 23.93 6.82
N LYS A 238 -6.39 25.05 7.03
CA LYS A 238 -5.05 25.03 7.62
C LYS A 238 -5.09 24.03 8.76
N SER A 239 -4.17 23.05 8.78
CA SER A 239 -4.09 22.09 9.86
C SER A 239 -4.20 22.85 11.16
N ARG A 240 -5.18 22.50 12.00
CA ARG A 240 -5.26 23.08 13.33
C ARG A 240 -3.94 22.70 13.98
N ASP A 241 -3.18 23.72 14.36
CA ASP A 241 -2.01 23.52 15.18
C ASP A 241 -2.48 22.78 16.43
N PHE A 242 -2.00 21.57 16.59
CA PHE A 242 -2.17 20.86 17.84
C PHE A 242 -1.24 21.56 18.84
N HIS A 243 -1.83 22.32 19.73
CA HIS A 243 -1.17 22.90 20.89
C HIS A 243 -0.74 21.81 21.85
#